data_90b0486ce088409cc7b3a6b3e2f15dd8
#
_entry.id   90b0486ce088409cc7b3a6b3e2f15dd8
#
_cell.length_a   1.000
_cell.length_b   1.000
_cell.length_c   1.000
_cell.angle_alpha   90.00
_cell.angle_beta   90.00
_cell.angle_gamma   90.00
#
_symmetry.space_group_name_H-M   'P 1'
#
loop_
_entity.id
_entity.type
_entity.pdbx_description
1 polymer ?
#
loop_
_entity_poly.entity_id
_entity_poly.type
_entity_poly.pdbx_seq_one_letter_code
_entity_poly.pdbx_strand_id
1 'polypeptide(L)'
;MTTDSTPTGGPLRVMLVYGTRPEAIKLAPLVTAMRDDERFNPIVVVTGQHREMLDQVHDFFGIVPDDDLDIHSPGQTLTQITNRSLQGVGRAIEAYRPDAVVVQGDTTSAFAAALAAFYHEIPVLHVEAGLRTGDISSPFPEEANRRLISQVTALHLCPTTSSRDNLLRESTDPQIVRTWRQPWPTPPGASCW
;
A
#
# COMPACT_ATOMS: atom_id res chain seq x y z
N MET A 1 12.78 -29.00 12.62
CA MET A 1 13.52 -28.91 11.36
C MET A 1 12.86 -27.83 10.51
N THR A 2 13.34 -26.62 10.63
CA THR A 2 12.93 -25.47 9.82
C THR A 2 13.64 -25.61 8.49
N THR A 3 12.90 -25.92 7.44
CA THR A 3 13.42 -25.87 6.06
C THR A 3 13.62 -24.42 5.69
N ASP A 4 14.85 -23.96 5.84
CA ASP A 4 15.33 -22.70 5.29
C ASP A 4 15.39 -22.85 3.76
N SER A 5 14.27 -22.66 3.10
CA SER A 5 14.21 -22.58 1.64
C SER A 5 14.51 -21.14 1.24
N THR A 6 15.79 -20.82 1.16
CA THR A 6 16.23 -19.62 0.45
C THR A 6 15.68 -19.69 -0.98
N PRO A 7 14.90 -18.69 -1.44
CA PRO A 7 14.45 -18.65 -2.83
C PRO A 7 15.68 -18.62 -3.74
N THR A 8 15.71 -19.45 -4.77
CA THR A 8 16.79 -19.51 -5.79
C THR A 8 16.78 -18.32 -6.76
N GLY A 9 16.07 -17.25 -6.44
CA GLY A 9 16.03 -15.97 -7.15
C GLY A 9 16.55 -14.86 -6.24
N GLY A 10 17.07 -13.76 -6.80
CA GLY A 10 17.50 -12.57 -6.06
C GLY A 10 16.40 -11.99 -5.11
N PRO A 11 16.67 -10.86 -4.45
CA PRO A 11 15.72 -10.27 -3.51
C PRO A 11 14.37 -9.96 -4.17
N LEU A 12 13.27 -10.18 -3.43
CA LEU A 12 11.91 -9.87 -3.89
C LEU A 12 11.76 -8.35 -4.09
N ARG A 13 11.41 -7.93 -5.29
CA ARG A 13 11.14 -6.54 -5.63
C ARG A 13 9.72 -6.20 -5.21
N VAL A 14 9.58 -5.39 -4.19
CA VAL A 14 8.29 -5.00 -3.64
C VAL A 14 8.06 -3.52 -3.89
N MET A 15 7.09 -3.19 -4.72
CA MET A 15 6.73 -1.80 -5.02
C MET A 15 5.70 -1.31 -3.98
N LEU A 16 6.03 -0.22 -3.29
CA LEU A 16 5.13 0.45 -2.35
C LEU A 16 4.61 1.73 -3.00
N VAL A 17 3.29 1.82 -3.19
CA VAL A 17 2.65 2.96 -3.85
C VAL A 17 1.84 3.75 -2.85
N TYR A 18 2.09 5.06 -2.76
CA TYR A 18 1.33 5.97 -1.91
C TYR A 18 1.34 7.41 -2.44
N GLY A 19 0.35 8.22 -2.03
CA GLY A 19 0.21 9.58 -2.53
C GLY A 19 -0.06 10.62 -1.45
N THR A 20 -0.36 10.18 -0.22
CA THR A 20 -0.73 11.07 0.88
C THR A 20 0.20 10.89 2.07
N ARG A 21 0.27 11.94 2.92
CA ARG A 21 1.06 11.91 4.15
C ARG A 21 0.68 10.77 5.11
N PRO A 22 -0.61 10.48 5.36
CA PRO A 22 -0.99 9.35 6.23
C PRO A 22 -0.52 8.00 5.70
N GLU A 23 -0.61 7.77 4.39
CA GLU A 23 -0.09 6.55 3.75
C GLU A 23 1.43 6.45 3.92
N ALA A 24 2.16 7.54 3.63
CA ALA A 24 3.62 7.59 3.76
C ALA A 24 4.07 7.25 5.19
N ILE A 25 3.49 7.88 6.21
CA ILE A 25 3.82 7.61 7.62
C ILE A 25 3.62 6.13 7.97
N LYS A 26 2.56 5.51 7.47
CA LYS A 26 2.23 4.11 7.76
C LYS A 26 3.12 3.12 7.00
N LEU A 27 3.53 3.46 5.78
CA LEU A 27 4.40 2.60 4.96
C LEU A 27 5.90 2.81 5.21
N ALA A 28 6.33 3.97 5.70
CA ALA A 28 7.74 4.26 5.93
C ALA A 28 8.45 3.22 6.82
N PRO A 29 7.89 2.74 7.96
CA PRO A 29 8.50 1.67 8.74
C PRO A 29 8.66 0.37 7.96
N LEU A 30 7.75 0.06 7.04
CA LEU A 30 7.82 -1.12 6.19
C LEU A 30 8.94 -0.98 5.16
N VAL A 31 9.08 0.21 4.54
CA VAL A 31 10.19 0.51 3.62
C VAL A 31 11.53 0.33 4.33
N THR A 32 11.68 0.91 5.54
CA THR A 32 12.91 0.78 6.33
C THR A 32 13.20 -0.68 6.65
N ALA A 33 12.22 -1.43 7.16
CA ALA A 33 12.40 -2.84 7.51
C ALA A 33 12.77 -3.70 6.29
N MET A 34 12.23 -3.39 5.10
CA MET A 34 12.59 -4.10 3.86
C MET A 34 14.00 -3.74 3.39
N ARG A 35 14.45 -2.48 3.57
CA ARG A 35 15.83 -2.07 3.22
C ARG A 35 16.88 -2.75 4.10
N ASP A 36 16.52 -3.04 5.35
CA ASP A 36 17.40 -3.70 6.32
C ASP A 36 17.43 -5.24 6.14
N ASP A 37 16.64 -5.80 5.23
CA ASP A 37 16.51 -7.25 5.02
C ASP A 37 16.88 -7.61 3.56
N GLU A 38 17.99 -8.31 3.40
CA GLU A 38 18.54 -8.72 2.09
C GLU A 38 17.58 -9.55 1.21
N ARG A 39 16.49 -10.07 1.78
CA ARG A 39 15.45 -10.79 1.05
C ARG A 39 14.57 -9.88 0.21
N PHE A 40 14.59 -8.57 0.46
CA PHE A 40 13.72 -7.60 -0.19
C PHE A 40 14.50 -6.50 -0.90
N ASN A 41 13.91 -6.01 -1.98
CA ASN A 41 14.31 -4.80 -2.68
C ASN A 41 13.07 -3.90 -2.81
N PRO A 42 12.83 -2.98 -1.83
CA PRO A 42 11.68 -2.09 -1.89
C PRO A 42 11.86 -1.02 -2.97
N ILE A 43 10.80 -0.80 -3.74
CA ILE A 43 10.69 0.23 -4.78
C ILE A 43 9.59 1.20 -4.33
N VAL A 44 9.94 2.44 -4.07
CA VAL A 44 9.02 3.45 -3.58
C VAL A 44 8.53 4.32 -4.73
N VAL A 45 7.22 4.25 -5.02
CA VAL A 45 6.57 5.04 -6.06
C VAL A 45 5.55 5.97 -5.42
N VAL A 46 5.69 7.28 -5.65
CA VAL A 46 4.76 8.26 -5.10
C VAL A 46 3.89 8.86 -6.20
N THR A 47 2.62 9.09 -5.87
CA THR A 47 1.69 9.69 -6.83
C THR A 47 1.70 11.23 -6.76
N GLY A 48 2.38 11.81 -5.77
CA GLY A 48 2.56 13.27 -5.67
C GLY A 48 1.29 14.05 -5.32
N GLN A 49 0.26 13.41 -4.75
CA GLN A 49 -1.02 14.07 -4.45
C GLN A 49 -0.88 15.23 -3.44
N HIS A 50 0.08 15.16 -2.49
CA HIS A 50 0.38 16.21 -1.50
C HIS A 50 1.90 16.33 -1.31
N ARG A 51 2.62 16.84 -2.30
CA ARG A 51 4.08 16.81 -2.40
C ARG A 51 4.80 17.37 -1.16
N GLU A 52 4.53 18.62 -0.76
CA GLU A 52 5.21 19.25 0.38
C GLU A 52 5.08 18.46 1.70
N MET A 53 3.91 17.83 1.91
CA MET A 53 3.67 17.03 3.10
C MET A 53 4.33 15.64 3.02
N LEU A 54 4.51 15.10 1.83
CA LEU A 54 5.25 13.86 1.60
C LEU A 54 6.75 14.06 1.81
N ASP A 55 7.30 15.16 1.32
CA ASP A 55 8.72 15.49 1.44
C ASP A 55 9.15 15.51 2.93
N GLN A 56 8.35 16.10 3.82
CA GLN A 56 8.62 16.08 5.26
C GLN A 56 8.71 14.66 5.85
N VAL A 57 7.87 13.73 5.38
CA VAL A 57 7.91 12.33 5.83
C VAL A 57 9.13 11.64 5.25
N HIS A 58 9.42 11.88 3.99
CA HIS A 58 10.58 11.32 3.30
C HIS A 58 11.89 11.76 4.00
N ASP A 59 12.02 13.03 4.30
CA ASP A 59 13.19 13.58 5.03
C ASP A 59 13.32 12.95 6.41
N PHE A 60 12.21 12.82 7.14
CA PHE A 60 12.22 12.26 8.50
C PHE A 60 12.66 10.78 8.54
N PHE A 61 12.23 9.98 7.56
CA PHE A 61 12.54 8.55 7.48
C PHE A 61 13.75 8.23 6.58
N GLY A 62 14.38 9.25 5.97
CA GLY A 62 15.48 9.04 5.03
C GLY A 62 15.06 8.26 3.78
N ILE A 63 13.81 8.44 3.32
CA ILE A 63 13.28 7.77 2.15
C ILE A 63 13.48 8.67 0.93
N VAL A 64 14.10 8.14 -0.10
CA VAL A 64 14.13 8.74 -1.43
C VAL A 64 13.23 7.89 -2.32
N PRO A 65 12.14 8.44 -2.89
CA PRO A 65 11.30 7.70 -3.84
C PRO A 65 12.11 7.32 -5.09
N ASP A 66 11.85 6.13 -5.62
CA ASP A 66 12.42 5.64 -6.87
C ASP A 66 11.71 6.26 -8.09
N ASP A 67 10.43 6.63 -7.91
CA ASP A 67 9.65 7.31 -8.94
C ASP A 67 8.61 8.26 -8.32
N ASP A 68 8.43 9.43 -8.95
CA ASP A 68 7.40 10.41 -8.59
C ASP A 68 6.53 10.67 -9.83
N LEU A 69 5.32 10.14 -9.79
CA LEU A 69 4.39 10.19 -10.91
C LEU A 69 3.79 11.58 -11.15
N ASP A 70 3.93 12.49 -10.20
CA ASP A 70 3.49 13.90 -10.25
C ASP A 70 2.07 14.07 -10.83
N ILE A 71 1.12 13.30 -10.30
CA ILE A 71 -0.25 13.28 -10.84
C ILE A 71 -1.10 14.47 -10.37
N HIS A 72 -0.57 15.27 -9.42
CA HIS A 72 -1.35 16.34 -8.78
C HIS A 72 -1.60 17.51 -9.76
N SER A 73 -2.85 17.98 -9.80
CA SER A 73 -3.22 19.24 -10.42
C SER A 73 -4.37 19.87 -9.63
N PRO A 74 -4.38 21.19 -9.42
CA PRO A 74 -5.47 21.85 -8.71
C PRO A 74 -6.83 21.56 -9.34
N GLY A 75 -7.84 21.26 -8.51
CA GLY A 75 -9.21 21.02 -8.98
C GLY A 75 -9.46 19.71 -9.71
N GLN A 76 -8.55 18.73 -9.60
CA GLN A 76 -8.75 17.40 -10.20
C GLN A 76 -10.01 16.72 -9.71
N THR A 77 -10.72 16.08 -10.63
CA THR A 77 -11.80 15.14 -10.32
C THR A 77 -11.27 13.78 -9.91
N LEU A 78 -12.06 12.98 -9.20
CA LEU A 78 -11.72 11.59 -8.85
C LEU A 78 -11.37 10.77 -10.09
N THR A 79 -12.10 10.97 -11.21
CA THR A 79 -11.82 10.31 -12.49
C THR A 79 -10.42 10.65 -13.01
N GLN A 80 -10.01 11.91 -12.91
CA GLN A 80 -8.66 12.32 -13.35
C GLN A 80 -7.57 11.73 -12.46
N ILE A 81 -7.78 11.69 -11.14
CA ILE A 81 -6.86 11.05 -10.20
C ILE A 81 -6.73 9.56 -10.53
N THR A 82 -7.86 8.86 -10.69
CA THR A 82 -7.87 7.44 -11.03
C THR A 82 -7.12 7.16 -12.33
N ASN A 83 -7.42 7.89 -13.40
CA ASN A 83 -6.79 7.67 -14.70
C ASN A 83 -5.29 7.92 -14.68
N ARG A 84 -4.85 9.02 -14.07
CA ARG A 84 -3.42 9.35 -13.97
C ARG A 84 -2.66 8.37 -13.11
N SER A 85 -3.22 7.99 -11.96
CA SER A 85 -2.63 6.97 -11.08
C SER A 85 -2.54 5.62 -11.77
N LEU A 86 -3.62 5.16 -12.40
CA LEU A 86 -3.67 3.88 -13.11
C LEU A 86 -2.60 3.80 -14.20
N GLN A 87 -2.51 4.83 -15.05
CA GLN A 87 -1.51 4.89 -16.12
C GLN A 87 -0.09 5.06 -15.58
N GLY A 88 0.11 5.90 -14.56
CA GLY A 88 1.42 6.14 -13.96
C GLY A 88 1.98 4.89 -13.29
N VAL A 89 1.17 4.23 -12.45
CA VAL A 89 1.57 2.99 -11.78
C VAL A 89 1.76 1.86 -12.80
N GLY A 90 0.94 1.76 -13.84
CA GLY A 90 1.15 0.78 -14.92
C GLY A 90 2.53 0.93 -15.56
N ARG A 91 2.93 2.15 -15.93
CA ARG A 91 4.29 2.42 -16.47
C ARG A 91 5.40 2.08 -15.47
N ALA A 92 5.21 2.41 -14.19
CA ALA A 92 6.17 2.05 -13.16
C ALA A 92 6.31 0.52 -13.01
N ILE A 93 5.21 -0.22 -13.06
CA ILE A 93 5.24 -1.71 -13.05
C ILE A 93 6.03 -2.25 -14.24
N GLU A 94 5.80 -1.73 -15.43
CA GLU A 94 6.53 -2.15 -16.65
C GLU A 94 8.04 -1.84 -16.55
N ALA A 95 8.39 -0.68 -15.98
CA ALA A 95 9.78 -0.25 -15.82
C ALA A 95 10.53 -1.04 -14.74
N TYR A 96 9.93 -1.15 -13.56
CA TYR A 96 10.58 -1.73 -12.39
C TYR A 96 10.33 -3.24 -12.22
N ARG A 97 9.32 -3.79 -12.86
CA ARG A 97 8.95 -5.23 -12.83
C ARG A 97 8.92 -5.79 -11.41
N PRO A 98 8.06 -5.27 -10.51
CA PRO A 98 7.97 -5.75 -9.16
C PRO A 98 7.37 -7.16 -9.09
N ASP A 99 7.73 -7.92 -8.05
CA ASP A 99 7.15 -9.22 -7.75
C ASP A 99 5.85 -9.09 -6.95
N ALA A 100 5.64 -7.94 -6.28
CA ALA A 100 4.41 -7.60 -5.58
C ALA A 100 4.23 -6.07 -5.49
N VAL A 101 2.98 -5.62 -5.36
CA VAL A 101 2.62 -4.22 -5.11
C VAL A 101 1.92 -4.09 -3.77
N VAL A 102 2.40 -3.17 -2.93
CA VAL A 102 1.80 -2.81 -1.64
C VAL A 102 1.02 -1.52 -1.79
N VAL A 103 -0.24 -1.54 -1.38
CA VAL A 103 -1.10 -0.35 -1.25
C VAL A 103 -1.59 -0.23 0.19
N GLN A 104 -1.91 0.99 0.62
CA GLN A 104 -2.34 1.26 1.98
C GLN A 104 -3.68 2.00 1.99
N GLY A 105 -4.60 1.57 2.87
CA GLY A 105 -5.86 2.25 3.11
C GLY A 105 -6.83 2.22 1.94
N ASP A 106 -7.40 3.38 1.60
CA ASP A 106 -8.59 3.47 0.78
C ASP A 106 -8.67 4.72 -0.11
N THR A 107 -7.53 5.37 -0.33
CA THR A 107 -7.49 6.52 -1.23
C THR A 107 -7.78 6.11 -2.68
N THR A 108 -8.19 7.07 -3.51
CA THR A 108 -8.38 6.84 -4.95
C THR A 108 -7.09 6.40 -5.63
N SER A 109 -5.94 6.91 -5.18
CA SER A 109 -4.63 6.48 -5.67
C SER A 109 -4.30 5.04 -5.28
N ALA A 110 -4.59 4.62 -4.05
CA ALA A 110 -4.42 3.24 -3.61
C ALA A 110 -5.29 2.27 -4.42
N PHE A 111 -6.56 2.63 -4.66
CA PHE A 111 -7.44 1.84 -5.52
C PHE A 111 -6.90 1.72 -6.95
N ALA A 112 -6.49 2.84 -7.55
CA ALA A 112 -5.97 2.84 -8.92
C ALA A 112 -4.65 2.04 -9.03
N ALA A 113 -3.79 2.10 -8.01
CA ALA A 113 -2.56 1.32 -7.95
C ALA A 113 -2.82 -0.19 -7.83
N ALA A 114 -3.78 -0.59 -6.97
CA ALA A 114 -4.19 -1.99 -6.85
C ALA A 114 -4.77 -2.53 -8.17
N LEU A 115 -5.59 -1.73 -8.85
CA LEU A 115 -6.16 -2.10 -10.14
C LEU A 115 -5.09 -2.21 -11.24
N ALA A 116 -4.10 -1.28 -11.26
CA ALA A 116 -2.97 -1.37 -12.18
C ALA A 116 -2.17 -2.65 -11.97
N ALA A 117 -1.84 -2.99 -10.72
CA ALA A 117 -1.12 -4.22 -10.38
C ALA A 117 -1.91 -5.47 -10.83
N PHE A 118 -3.21 -5.50 -10.56
CA PHE A 118 -4.07 -6.60 -10.98
C PHE A 118 -4.09 -6.79 -12.51
N TYR A 119 -4.14 -5.70 -13.29
CA TYR A 119 -4.10 -5.76 -14.76
C TYR A 119 -2.76 -6.27 -15.31
N HIS A 120 -1.68 -6.08 -14.55
CA HIS A 120 -0.35 -6.63 -14.88
C HIS A 120 -0.08 -8.01 -14.25
N GLU A 121 -1.09 -8.64 -13.66
CA GLU A 121 -0.98 -9.95 -12.99
C GLU A 121 0.02 -9.96 -11.82
N ILE A 122 0.27 -8.79 -11.20
CA ILE A 122 1.16 -8.65 -10.05
C ILE A 122 0.33 -8.74 -8.76
N PRO A 123 0.73 -9.59 -7.79
CA PRO A 123 0.05 -9.74 -6.51
C PRO A 123 -0.05 -8.41 -5.74
N VAL A 124 -1.26 -8.09 -5.26
CA VAL A 124 -1.53 -6.90 -4.44
C VAL A 124 -1.53 -7.28 -2.95
N LEU A 125 -0.76 -6.55 -2.15
CA LEU A 125 -0.75 -6.61 -0.70
C LEU A 125 -1.43 -5.35 -0.15
N HIS A 126 -2.54 -5.51 0.56
CA HIS A 126 -3.33 -4.40 1.08
C HIS A 126 -3.09 -4.20 2.56
N VAL A 127 -2.39 -3.13 2.92
CA VAL A 127 -2.13 -2.70 4.30
C VAL A 127 -3.31 -1.87 4.80
N GLU A 128 -3.70 -2.06 6.06
CA GLU A 128 -4.91 -1.48 6.68
C GLU A 128 -6.21 -1.97 6.02
N ALA A 129 -6.22 -3.24 5.64
CA ALA A 129 -7.37 -3.87 4.99
C ALA A 129 -8.53 -4.14 5.97
N GLY A 130 -9.75 -4.20 5.44
CA GLY A 130 -10.92 -4.72 6.15
C GLY A 130 -11.69 -3.72 7.00
N LEU A 131 -11.37 -2.43 7.00
CA LEU A 131 -12.24 -1.42 7.57
C LEU A 131 -13.57 -1.37 6.78
N ARG A 132 -14.71 -1.32 7.47
CA ARG A 132 -16.04 -1.21 6.87
C ARG A 132 -16.94 -0.29 7.67
N THR A 133 -17.69 0.55 6.96
CA THR A 133 -18.74 1.39 7.55
C THR A 133 -20.13 0.80 7.34
N GLY A 134 -20.28 -0.07 6.35
CA GLY A 134 -21.57 -0.66 5.99
C GLY A 134 -22.36 0.14 4.94
N ASP A 135 -22.00 1.39 4.69
CA ASP A 135 -22.60 2.24 3.67
C ASP A 135 -21.56 2.60 2.60
N ILE A 136 -21.73 2.11 1.39
CA ILE A 136 -20.79 2.33 0.27
C ILE A 136 -20.60 3.80 -0.09
N SER A 137 -21.55 4.64 0.29
CA SER A 137 -21.54 6.07 0.02
C SER A 137 -20.95 6.91 1.17
N SER A 138 -20.58 6.28 2.30
CA SER A 138 -20.10 7.00 3.49
C SER A 138 -18.99 6.24 4.25
N PRO A 139 -17.76 6.80 4.36
CA PRO A 139 -17.29 8.01 3.66
C PRO A 139 -17.16 7.79 2.15
N PHE A 140 -17.33 8.84 1.38
CA PHE A 140 -17.20 8.80 -0.07
C PHE A 140 -15.91 9.51 -0.52
N PRO A 141 -15.04 8.91 -1.35
CA PRO A 141 -15.21 7.60 -2.03
C PRO A 141 -14.58 6.41 -1.29
N GLU A 142 -14.10 6.58 -0.05
CA GLU A 142 -13.19 5.67 0.65
C GLU A 142 -13.83 4.28 0.88
N GLU A 143 -15.11 4.20 1.27
CA GLU A 143 -15.74 2.89 1.50
C GLU A 143 -15.85 2.07 0.21
N ALA A 144 -16.15 2.74 -0.92
CA ALA A 144 -16.17 2.08 -2.22
C ALA A 144 -14.77 1.61 -2.62
N ASN A 145 -13.75 2.47 -2.48
CA ASN A 145 -12.37 2.15 -2.81
C ASN A 145 -11.88 0.92 -2.04
N ARG A 146 -12.07 0.87 -0.70
CA ARG A 146 -11.57 -0.25 0.12
C ARG A 146 -12.25 -1.56 -0.20
N ARG A 147 -13.53 -1.55 -0.59
CA ARG A 147 -14.24 -2.74 -1.06
C ARG A 147 -13.72 -3.22 -2.40
N LEU A 148 -13.50 -2.30 -3.34
CA LEU A 148 -12.95 -2.63 -4.66
C LEU A 148 -11.52 -3.17 -4.56
N ILE A 149 -10.66 -2.54 -3.74
CA ILE A 149 -9.30 -3.05 -3.48
C ILE A 149 -9.36 -4.49 -2.94
N SER A 150 -10.31 -4.79 -2.04
CA SER A 150 -10.44 -6.12 -1.46
C SER A 150 -10.66 -7.23 -2.50
N GLN A 151 -11.30 -6.92 -3.64
CA GLN A 151 -11.59 -7.90 -4.69
C GLN A 151 -10.37 -8.32 -5.50
N VAL A 152 -9.34 -7.49 -5.54
CA VAL A 152 -8.10 -7.72 -6.33
C VAL A 152 -6.88 -8.00 -5.45
N THR A 153 -7.06 -8.09 -4.15
CA THR A 153 -5.98 -8.27 -3.17
C THR A 153 -5.60 -9.73 -3.01
N ALA A 154 -4.31 -10.03 -3.12
CA ALA A 154 -3.76 -11.36 -2.87
C ALA A 154 -3.42 -11.61 -1.39
N LEU A 155 -3.13 -10.55 -0.61
CA LEU A 155 -2.87 -10.66 0.83
C LEU A 155 -3.40 -9.43 1.57
N HIS A 156 -4.30 -9.64 2.52
CA HIS A 156 -4.88 -8.61 3.37
C HIS A 156 -4.14 -8.54 4.71
N LEU A 157 -3.64 -7.37 5.06
CA LEU A 157 -2.99 -7.06 6.33
C LEU A 157 -3.91 -6.15 7.16
N CYS A 158 -4.67 -6.78 8.06
CA CYS A 158 -5.70 -6.11 8.85
C CYS A 158 -5.11 -5.52 10.14
N PRO A 159 -5.43 -4.28 10.51
CA PRO A 159 -4.91 -3.66 11.73
C PRO A 159 -5.54 -4.25 13.00
N THR A 160 -6.75 -4.80 12.90
CA THR A 160 -7.51 -5.33 14.04
C THR A 160 -8.21 -6.65 13.69
N THR A 161 -8.61 -7.39 14.71
CA THR A 161 -9.46 -8.58 14.54
C THR A 161 -10.83 -8.23 13.96
N SER A 162 -11.39 -7.07 14.31
CA SER A 162 -12.66 -6.59 13.74
C SER A 162 -12.54 -6.36 12.23
N SER A 163 -11.44 -5.75 11.76
CA SER A 163 -11.19 -5.57 10.33
C SER A 163 -11.04 -6.89 9.60
N ARG A 164 -10.32 -7.86 10.19
CA ARG A 164 -10.22 -9.22 9.67
C ARG A 164 -11.59 -9.87 9.54
N ASP A 165 -12.39 -9.80 10.59
CA ASP A 165 -13.72 -10.46 10.65
C ASP A 165 -14.70 -9.83 9.65
N ASN A 166 -14.53 -8.55 9.29
CA ASN A 166 -15.28 -7.92 8.20
C ASN A 166 -15.01 -8.62 6.86
N LEU A 167 -13.73 -8.85 6.52
CA LEU A 167 -13.35 -9.55 5.28
C LEU A 167 -13.84 -10.99 5.26
N LEU A 168 -13.73 -11.71 6.37
CA LEU A 168 -14.21 -13.10 6.46
C LEU A 168 -15.73 -13.19 6.28
N ARG A 169 -16.50 -12.22 6.76
CA ARG A 169 -17.95 -12.13 6.51
C ARG A 169 -18.30 -11.85 5.05
N GLU A 170 -17.41 -11.23 4.30
CA GLU A 170 -17.55 -11.00 2.85
C GLU A 170 -17.02 -12.18 2.01
N SER A 171 -16.83 -13.35 2.63
CA SER A 171 -16.38 -14.58 1.98
C SER A 171 -14.94 -14.51 1.42
N THR A 172 -14.11 -13.62 1.95
CA THR A 172 -12.68 -13.61 1.62
C THR A 172 -12.00 -14.85 2.16
N ASP A 173 -11.13 -15.47 1.38
CA ASP A 173 -10.39 -16.68 1.78
C ASP A 173 -9.58 -16.40 3.07
N PRO A 174 -9.78 -17.14 4.15
CA PRO A 174 -9.04 -16.96 5.40
C PRO A 174 -7.52 -17.13 5.24
N GLN A 175 -7.05 -17.82 4.21
CA GLN A 175 -5.63 -18.04 3.96
C GLN A 175 -4.90 -16.79 3.51
N ILE A 176 -5.60 -15.81 2.94
CA ILE A 176 -5.03 -14.55 2.48
C ILE A 176 -5.33 -13.36 3.42
N VAL A 177 -5.91 -13.62 4.60
CA VAL A 177 -6.22 -12.57 5.58
C VAL A 177 -5.35 -12.75 6.83
N ARG A 178 -4.59 -11.71 7.17
CA ARG A 178 -3.70 -11.69 8.35
C ARG A 178 -4.00 -10.48 9.21
N THR A 179 -4.00 -10.68 10.53
CA THR A 179 -3.97 -9.54 11.46
C THR A 179 -2.52 -9.09 11.59
N TRP A 180 -2.28 -7.82 11.31
CA TRP A 180 -0.95 -7.23 11.36
C TRP A 180 -0.92 -6.11 12.39
N ARG A 181 0.01 -6.17 13.33
CA ARG A 181 0.31 -5.04 14.22
C ARG A 181 1.37 -4.20 13.56
N GLN A 182 1.00 -2.98 13.18
CA GLN A 182 1.96 -2.02 12.68
C GLN A 182 3.00 -1.77 13.79
N PRO A 183 4.30 -2.01 13.54
CA PRO A 183 5.33 -1.54 14.46
C PRO A 183 5.37 -0.02 14.32
N TRP A 184 4.71 0.72 15.22
CA TRP A 184 5.02 2.12 15.39
C TRP A 184 6.50 2.21 15.78
N PRO A 185 7.31 3.03 15.10
CA PRO A 185 8.56 3.46 15.69
C PRO A 185 8.16 4.23 16.95
N THR A 186 8.31 3.61 18.11
CA THR A 186 8.32 4.34 19.37
C THR A 186 9.51 5.29 19.25
N PRO A 187 9.31 6.61 19.30
CA PRO A 187 10.44 7.52 19.40
C PRO A 187 11.29 7.10 20.60
N PRO A 188 12.62 7.16 20.52
CA PRO A 188 13.47 6.85 21.65
C PRO A 188 13.00 7.67 22.86
N GLY A 189 12.48 6.99 23.90
CA GLY A 189 11.98 7.63 25.13
C GLY A 189 10.46 7.74 25.29
N ALA A 190 9.63 7.26 24.35
CA ALA A 190 8.19 7.17 24.55
C ALA A 190 7.82 5.87 25.24
N SER A 191 7.41 5.96 26.50
CA SER A 191 6.72 4.87 27.19
C SER A 191 5.37 4.60 26.54
N CYS A 192 5.06 3.32 26.27
CA CYS A 192 3.78 2.86 25.74
C CYS A 192 2.60 3.43 26.54
N TRP A 193 1.67 4.08 25.82
CA TRP A 193 0.30 4.33 26.32
C TRP A 193 -0.60 3.17 25.92
#